data_ad447594db4999b71f73d60571708050
#
_entry.id   ad447594db4999b71f73d60571708050
#
_cell.length_a   1.000
_cell.length_b   1.000
_cell.length_c   1.000
_cell.angle_alpha   90.00
_cell.angle_beta   90.00
_cell.angle_gamma   90.00
#
_symmetry.space_group_name_H-M   'P 1'
#
loop_
_entity.id
_entity.type
_entity.pdbx_description
1 polymer ?
#
loop_
_entity_poly.entity_id
_entity_poly.type
_entity_poly.pdbx_seq_one_letter_code
_entity_poly.pdbx_strand_id
1 'polypeptide(L)'
;MKQSILDALGSPLVTVGSPAGATVAAKLESANPGGSAKDRPAVAMVRAAEREGLLEPGAAVVEPTSGNTGIGLAMACAARGYDLTIVMPASKSPERRQLMRAYGADIELVDGDIGDARDRADEIERAGAVQLRQFENEANPRAHYRTTGEEILEQVGDRTVDALVAGVGTGGTITGIGHRLREEFPGMDVVAVEPAENPVLSTGEAGEDDYQGMGPGFVSDNLDVDLLDDVETVPLEAAERECRRLAREEGILVGQSSGATSLAARRVADRLAEPERNCPPTPDVDAALTDGGTGYDDCPLVVTVFWDSGERYLSTGMFED
;
A
#
# COMPACT_ATOMS: atom_id res chain seq x y z
N MET A 1 12.99 22.96 7.94
CA MET A 1 13.64 22.25 6.82
C MET A 1 13.84 20.80 7.26
N LYS A 2 13.41 19.82 6.45
CA LYS A 2 13.61 18.38 6.73
C LYS A 2 15.11 18.05 6.61
N GLN A 3 15.63 17.15 7.46
CA GLN A 3 17.05 16.86 7.51
C GLN A 3 17.47 15.74 6.55
N SER A 4 16.52 14.87 6.19
CA SER A 4 16.74 13.72 5.31
C SER A 4 15.53 13.51 4.41
N ILE A 5 15.73 12.77 3.30
CA ILE A 5 14.64 12.27 2.47
C ILE A 5 13.70 11.37 3.27
N LEU A 6 14.22 10.66 4.29
CA LEU A 6 13.45 9.78 5.17
C LEU A 6 12.47 10.54 6.09
N ASP A 7 12.63 11.86 6.22
CA ASP A 7 11.70 12.72 6.95
C ASP A 7 10.63 13.33 6.01
N ALA A 8 10.73 13.02 4.70
CA ALA A 8 9.82 13.56 3.69
C ALA A 8 8.62 12.66 3.41
N LEU A 9 8.49 11.53 4.14
CA LEU A 9 7.31 10.67 4.06
C LEU A 9 6.03 11.49 4.31
N GLY A 10 4.99 11.14 3.58
CA GLY A 10 3.68 11.78 3.66
C GLY A 10 2.98 11.79 2.32
N SER A 11 1.65 11.74 2.36
CA SER A 11 0.84 11.65 1.14
C SER A 11 -0.50 12.39 1.32
N PRO A 12 -1.13 12.88 0.24
CA PRO A 12 -2.44 13.49 0.31
C PRO A 12 -3.55 12.42 0.38
N LEU A 13 -4.68 12.81 0.99
CA LEU A 13 -5.96 12.15 0.85
C LEU A 13 -6.78 12.92 -0.16
N VAL A 14 -7.27 12.24 -1.20
CA VAL A 14 -7.96 12.88 -2.34
C VAL A 14 -9.30 12.20 -2.57
N THR A 15 -10.35 12.97 -2.72
CA THR A 15 -11.65 12.41 -3.11
C THR A 15 -11.58 11.90 -4.55
N VAL A 16 -12.13 10.72 -4.78
CA VAL A 16 -12.17 10.04 -6.08
C VAL A 16 -13.62 9.74 -6.48
N GLY A 17 -13.81 9.24 -7.70
CA GLY A 17 -15.13 8.91 -8.23
C GLY A 17 -15.95 8.05 -7.25
N SER A 18 -17.03 8.63 -6.74
CA SER A 18 -17.88 8.10 -5.66
C SER A 18 -19.29 7.82 -6.18
N PRO A 19 -20.03 6.86 -5.60
CA PRO A 19 -21.45 6.72 -5.87
C PRO A 19 -22.24 7.90 -5.28
N ALA A 20 -23.44 8.17 -5.81
CA ALA A 20 -24.33 9.16 -5.24
C ALA A 20 -24.72 8.77 -3.81
N GLY A 21 -24.61 9.69 -2.86
CA GLY A 21 -24.98 9.44 -1.46
C GLY A 21 -23.84 8.92 -0.57
N ALA A 22 -22.61 8.84 -1.08
CA ALA A 22 -21.43 8.54 -0.29
C ALA A 22 -20.18 9.22 -0.87
N THR A 23 -19.09 9.24 -0.13
CA THR A 23 -17.78 9.77 -0.56
C THR A 23 -16.73 8.67 -0.47
N VAL A 24 -15.89 8.54 -1.49
CA VAL A 24 -14.67 7.72 -1.45
C VAL A 24 -13.46 8.64 -1.48
N ALA A 25 -12.54 8.45 -0.55
CA ALA A 25 -11.29 9.18 -0.49
C ALA A 25 -10.10 8.21 -0.53
N ALA A 26 -9.15 8.48 -1.42
CA ALA A 26 -7.97 7.65 -1.64
C ALA A 26 -6.71 8.32 -1.08
N LYS A 27 -5.96 7.58 -0.28
CA LYS A 27 -4.64 7.98 0.23
C LYS A 27 -3.59 7.69 -0.85
N LEU A 28 -3.05 8.73 -1.49
CA LEU A 28 -2.15 8.60 -2.65
C LEU A 28 -0.71 8.37 -2.21
N GLU A 29 -0.38 7.14 -1.87
CA GLU A 29 0.93 6.75 -1.34
C GLU A 29 2.08 6.80 -2.37
N SER A 30 1.78 6.97 -3.65
CA SER A 30 2.77 7.28 -4.69
C SER A 30 3.48 8.63 -4.46
N ALA A 31 2.91 9.51 -3.62
CA ALA A 31 3.55 10.77 -3.24
C ALA A 31 4.73 10.63 -2.28
N ASN A 32 4.94 9.46 -1.67
CA ASN A 32 6.14 9.21 -0.87
C ASN A 32 7.42 9.29 -1.72
N PRO A 33 8.58 9.57 -1.12
CA PRO A 33 9.84 9.80 -1.84
C PRO A 33 10.31 8.67 -2.75
N GLY A 34 10.15 7.43 -2.35
CA GLY A 34 10.43 6.23 -3.16
C GLY A 34 9.22 5.82 -4.04
N GLY A 35 8.11 6.55 -3.94
CA GLY A 35 6.94 6.44 -4.80
C GLY A 35 5.96 5.33 -4.41
N SER A 36 5.90 4.89 -3.17
CA SER A 36 4.90 3.92 -2.71
C SER A 36 4.67 3.92 -1.20
N ALA A 37 3.58 3.25 -0.78
CA ALA A 37 3.29 2.98 0.62
C ALA A 37 4.40 2.20 1.35
N LYS A 38 5.22 1.44 0.62
CA LYS A 38 6.29 0.63 1.19
C LYS A 38 7.48 1.43 1.70
N ASP A 39 7.57 2.71 1.35
CA ASP A 39 8.60 3.61 1.89
C ASP A 39 8.47 3.74 3.40
N ARG A 40 7.25 3.78 3.92
CA ARG A 40 6.97 3.92 5.36
C ARG A 40 7.46 2.72 6.16
N PRO A 41 7.04 1.47 5.87
CA PRO A 41 7.56 0.30 6.58
C PRO A 41 9.05 0.09 6.33
N ALA A 42 9.59 0.36 5.14
CA ALA A 42 11.03 0.23 4.90
C ALA A 42 11.85 1.13 5.84
N VAL A 43 11.49 2.41 5.93
CA VAL A 43 12.15 3.35 6.86
C VAL A 43 11.94 2.93 8.31
N ALA A 44 10.76 2.45 8.68
CA ALA A 44 10.46 2.03 10.04
C ALA A 44 11.24 0.78 10.46
N MET A 45 11.35 -0.22 9.58
CA MET A 45 12.10 -1.45 9.84
C MET A 45 13.60 -1.16 9.97
N VAL A 46 14.19 -0.34 9.08
CA VAL A 46 15.60 0.08 9.21
C VAL A 46 15.82 0.80 10.54
N ARG A 47 14.98 1.78 10.88
CA ARG A 47 15.09 2.52 12.15
C ARG A 47 14.84 1.63 13.39
N ALA A 48 14.02 0.59 13.29
CA ALA A 48 13.83 -0.38 14.36
C ALA A 48 15.10 -1.21 14.57
N ALA A 49 15.66 -1.76 13.50
CA ALA A 49 16.89 -2.54 13.54
C ALA A 49 18.09 -1.73 14.08
N GLU A 50 18.17 -0.42 13.75
CA GLU A 50 19.18 0.49 14.34
C GLU A 50 19.00 0.66 15.85
N ARG A 51 17.78 0.88 16.32
CA ARG A 51 17.48 1.04 17.77
C ARG A 51 17.75 -0.22 18.57
N GLU A 52 17.57 -1.37 17.95
CA GLU A 52 17.81 -2.69 18.54
C GLU A 52 19.27 -3.13 18.47
N GLY A 53 20.13 -2.32 17.80
CA GLY A 53 21.55 -2.62 17.64
C GLY A 53 21.84 -3.74 16.65
N LEU A 54 20.87 -4.10 15.79
CA LEU A 54 21.05 -5.08 14.73
C LEU A 54 21.79 -4.48 13.52
N LEU A 55 21.60 -3.18 13.26
CA LEU A 55 22.27 -2.45 12.19
C LEU A 55 23.28 -1.47 12.77
N GLU A 56 24.55 -1.75 12.56
CA GLU A 56 25.66 -0.83 12.81
C GLU A 56 26.04 -0.10 11.50
N PRO A 57 26.75 1.05 11.57
CA PRO A 57 27.20 1.75 10.37
C PRO A 57 28.00 0.83 9.41
N GLY A 58 27.57 0.75 8.15
CA GLY A 58 28.16 -0.14 7.14
C GLY A 58 27.70 -1.60 7.21
N ALA A 59 26.67 -1.92 7.99
CA ALA A 59 26.10 -3.27 8.00
C ALA A 59 25.48 -3.62 6.64
N ALA A 60 25.54 -4.90 6.29
CA ALA A 60 24.87 -5.44 5.13
C ALA A 60 23.41 -5.81 5.45
N VAL A 61 22.49 -5.42 4.58
CA VAL A 61 21.07 -5.74 4.66
C VAL A 61 20.71 -6.63 3.49
N VAL A 62 19.85 -7.62 3.71
CA VAL A 62 19.30 -8.47 2.66
C VAL A 62 17.78 -8.55 2.78
N GLU A 63 17.07 -8.58 1.64
CA GLU A 63 15.61 -8.81 1.64
C GLU A 63 15.18 -9.55 0.38
N PRO A 64 14.38 -10.64 0.52
CA PRO A 64 13.81 -11.33 -0.62
C PRO A 64 12.53 -10.60 -1.06
N THR A 65 12.64 -9.80 -2.13
CA THR A 65 11.50 -9.04 -2.63
C THR A 65 11.69 -8.61 -4.09
N SER A 66 10.63 -8.66 -4.88
CA SER A 66 10.60 -8.13 -6.24
C SER A 66 9.77 -6.85 -6.38
N GLY A 67 9.23 -6.35 -5.25
CA GLY A 67 8.22 -5.31 -5.24
C GLY A 67 8.71 -3.97 -4.67
N ASN A 68 7.74 -3.16 -4.30
CA ASN A 68 7.96 -1.81 -3.76
C ASN A 68 8.75 -1.79 -2.45
N THR A 69 8.71 -2.87 -1.66
CA THR A 69 9.54 -2.99 -0.45
C THR A 69 11.02 -2.88 -0.78
N GLY A 70 11.47 -3.55 -1.85
CA GLY A 70 12.87 -3.46 -2.29
C GLY A 70 13.27 -2.04 -2.68
N ILE A 71 12.38 -1.27 -3.32
CA ILE A 71 12.63 0.14 -3.68
C ILE A 71 12.71 1.01 -2.41
N GLY A 72 11.74 0.84 -1.49
CA GLY A 72 11.74 1.57 -0.23
C GLY A 72 12.97 1.27 0.64
N LEU A 73 13.40 0.01 0.71
CA LEU A 73 14.62 -0.39 1.41
C LEU A 73 15.86 0.17 0.70
N ALA A 74 15.92 0.14 -0.63
CA ALA A 74 17.04 0.71 -1.37
C ALA A 74 17.20 2.22 -1.10
N MET A 75 16.09 2.97 -1.09
CA MET A 75 16.07 4.37 -0.70
C MET A 75 16.54 4.58 0.76
N ALA A 76 16.00 3.78 1.69
CA ALA A 76 16.32 3.92 3.11
C ALA A 76 17.80 3.57 3.40
N CYS A 77 18.29 2.47 2.86
CA CYS A 77 19.68 2.03 3.00
C CYS A 77 20.67 3.02 2.38
N ALA A 78 20.38 3.52 1.17
CA ALA A 78 21.19 4.57 0.54
C ALA A 78 21.30 5.83 1.41
N ALA A 79 20.17 6.27 1.98
CA ALA A 79 20.14 7.45 2.85
C ALA A 79 20.84 7.25 4.21
N ARG A 80 21.03 5.99 4.66
CA ARG A 80 21.64 5.63 5.93
C ARG A 80 23.05 5.07 5.81
N GLY A 81 23.52 4.78 4.58
CA GLY A 81 24.85 4.24 4.32
C GLY A 81 24.97 2.74 4.62
N TYR A 82 23.94 1.97 4.38
CA TYR A 82 23.94 0.50 4.47
C TYR A 82 24.07 -0.12 3.08
N ASP A 83 24.80 -1.22 3.00
CA ASP A 83 24.87 -2.04 1.79
C ASP A 83 23.64 -2.95 1.71
N LEU A 84 22.88 -2.85 0.62
CA LEU A 84 21.64 -3.63 0.45
C LEU A 84 21.78 -4.62 -0.70
N THR A 85 21.48 -5.87 -0.41
CA THR A 85 21.28 -6.92 -1.42
C THR A 85 19.79 -7.28 -1.51
N ILE A 86 19.18 -7.13 -2.68
CA ILE A 86 17.84 -7.64 -2.97
C ILE A 86 17.95 -8.96 -3.71
N VAL A 87 17.31 -9.99 -3.18
CA VAL A 87 17.20 -11.31 -3.83
C VAL A 87 15.83 -11.43 -4.47
N MET A 88 15.77 -11.74 -5.77
CA MET A 88 14.50 -11.80 -6.47
C MET A 88 14.51 -12.74 -7.69
N PRO A 89 13.35 -13.30 -8.08
CA PRO A 89 13.22 -14.07 -9.29
C PRO A 89 13.56 -13.26 -10.55
N ALA A 90 14.30 -13.88 -11.49
CA ALA A 90 14.72 -13.24 -12.72
C ALA A 90 13.54 -12.83 -13.64
N SER A 91 12.37 -13.46 -13.49
CA SER A 91 11.15 -13.18 -14.26
C SER A 91 10.41 -11.90 -13.85
N LYS A 92 10.76 -11.28 -12.72
CA LYS A 92 10.02 -10.13 -12.19
C LYS A 92 10.46 -8.79 -12.79
N SER A 93 9.64 -7.75 -12.58
CA SER A 93 9.65 -6.41 -13.20
C SER A 93 11.05 -5.81 -13.43
N PRO A 94 11.41 -5.50 -14.69
CA PRO A 94 12.66 -4.83 -15.03
C PRO A 94 12.71 -3.39 -14.52
N GLU A 95 11.58 -2.67 -14.47
CA GLU A 95 11.51 -1.28 -13.99
C GLU A 95 11.88 -1.19 -12.51
N ARG A 96 11.34 -2.11 -11.70
CA ARG A 96 11.64 -2.14 -10.26
C ARG A 96 13.11 -2.47 -10.00
N ARG A 97 13.70 -3.38 -10.77
CA ARG A 97 15.14 -3.66 -10.72
C ARG A 97 15.99 -2.43 -11.03
N GLN A 98 15.59 -1.65 -12.04
CA GLN A 98 16.30 -0.42 -12.40
C GLN A 98 16.22 0.63 -11.29
N LEU A 99 15.06 0.79 -10.65
CA LEU A 99 14.88 1.70 -9.51
C LEU A 99 15.74 1.30 -8.31
N MET A 100 15.74 0.02 -7.93
CA MET A 100 16.58 -0.48 -6.83
C MET A 100 18.07 -0.24 -7.10
N ARG A 101 18.54 -0.54 -8.33
CA ARG A 101 19.93 -0.27 -8.73
C ARG A 101 20.26 1.22 -8.75
N ALA A 102 19.32 2.07 -9.15
CA ALA A 102 19.53 3.53 -9.15
C ALA A 102 19.78 4.08 -7.75
N TYR A 103 19.20 3.45 -6.70
CA TYR A 103 19.49 3.74 -5.30
C TYR A 103 20.78 3.06 -4.79
N GLY A 104 21.46 2.24 -5.59
CA GLY A 104 22.72 1.59 -5.22
C GLY A 104 22.56 0.17 -4.63
N ALA A 105 21.38 -0.43 -4.68
CA ALA A 105 21.21 -1.80 -4.21
C ALA A 105 21.84 -2.81 -5.18
N ASP A 106 22.49 -3.81 -4.63
CA ASP A 106 22.89 -5.02 -5.36
C ASP A 106 21.68 -5.92 -5.57
N ILE A 107 21.57 -6.52 -6.77
CA ILE A 107 20.46 -7.41 -7.11
C ILE A 107 21.00 -8.77 -7.47
N GLU A 108 20.68 -9.75 -6.65
CA GLU A 108 20.91 -11.15 -6.90
C GLU A 108 19.65 -11.78 -7.51
N LEU A 109 19.78 -12.32 -8.71
CA LEU A 109 18.66 -12.97 -9.42
C LEU A 109 18.75 -14.48 -9.19
N VAL A 110 17.61 -15.09 -8.87
CA VAL A 110 17.46 -16.54 -8.76
C VAL A 110 16.64 -17.09 -9.91
N ASP A 111 16.95 -18.31 -10.31
CA ASP A 111 16.13 -19.09 -11.23
C ASP A 111 15.05 -19.80 -10.39
N GLY A 112 13.78 -19.43 -10.57
CA GLY A 112 12.68 -19.99 -9.79
C GLY A 112 11.70 -18.93 -9.31
N ASP A 113 11.10 -19.16 -8.15
CA ASP A 113 10.06 -18.32 -7.56
C ASP A 113 10.54 -17.49 -6.34
N ILE A 114 9.60 -16.89 -5.63
CA ILE A 114 9.90 -16.09 -4.42
C ILE A 114 10.37 -16.98 -3.25
N GLY A 115 10.04 -18.26 -3.23
CA GLY A 115 10.53 -19.23 -2.25
C GLY A 115 12.04 -19.42 -2.40
N ASP A 116 12.54 -19.64 -3.63
CA ASP A 116 13.97 -19.75 -3.91
C ASP A 116 14.73 -18.47 -3.53
N ALA A 117 14.09 -17.29 -3.73
CA ALA A 117 14.66 -16.03 -3.31
C ALA A 117 14.75 -15.91 -1.78
N ARG A 118 13.76 -16.45 -1.04
CA ARG A 118 13.79 -16.48 0.44
C ARG A 118 14.91 -17.39 0.94
N ASP A 119 15.00 -18.62 0.41
CA ASP A 119 16.05 -19.56 0.80
C ASP A 119 17.44 -18.94 0.58
N ARG A 120 17.64 -18.25 -0.52
CA ARG A 120 18.88 -17.56 -0.82
C ARG A 120 19.16 -16.38 0.10
N ALA A 121 18.15 -15.57 0.44
CA ALA A 121 18.27 -14.47 1.40
C ALA A 121 18.64 -14.99 2.81
N ASP A 122 18.07 -16.12 3.22
CA ASP A 122 18.40 -16.79 4.48
C ASP A 122 19.85 -17.31 4.51
N GLU A 123 20.42 -17.70 3.37
CA GLU A 123 21.86 -18.04 3.28
C GLU A 123 22.73 -16.80 3.49
N ILE A 124 22.37 -15.67 2.89
CA ILE A 124 23.10 -14.40 3.03
C ILE A 124 22.98 -13.87 4.46
N GLU A 125 21.81 -13.99 5.10
CA GLU A 125 21.61 -13.66 6.51
C GLU A 125 22.51 -14.50 7.43
N ARG A 126 22.57 -15.83 7.19
CA ARG A 126 23.47 -16.73 7.95
C ARG A 126 24.96 -16.39 7.75
N ALA A 127 25.30 -15.72 6.67
CA ALA A 127 26.65 -15.21 6.43
C ALA A 127 26.94 -13.85 7.12
N GLY A 128 25.94 -13.25 7.80
CA GLY A 128 26.09 -12.07 8.64
C GLY A 128 25.39 -10.81 8.18
N ALA A 129 24.59 -10.86 7.12
CA ALA A 129 23.69 -9.76 6.76
C ALA A 129 22.45 -9.72 7.68
N VAL A 130 21.77 -8.56 7.74
CA VAL A 130 20.51 -8.39 8.48
C VAL A 130 19.33 -8.50 7.50
N GLN A 131 18.42 -9.43 7.74
CA GLN A 131 17.17 -9.54 7.01
C GLN A 131 16.04 -8.86 7.79
N LEU A 132 15.29 -7.97 7.14
CA LEU A 132 14.27 -7.15 7.83
C LEU A 132 12.89 -7.82 7.91
N ARG A 133 12.64 -8.86 7.09
CA ARG A 133 11.47 -9.75 7.18
C ARG A 133 10.12 -9.02 7.16
N GLN A 134 9.80 -8.38 6.02
CA GLN A 134 8.61 -7.53 5.87
C GLN A 134 7.27 -8.15 6.29
N PHE A 135 7.14 -9.48 6.27
CA PHE A 135 5.90 -10.20 6.61
C PHE A 135 5.74 -10.48 8.10
N GLU A 136 6.84 -10.40 8.88
CA GLU A 136 6.90 -10.76 10.30
C GLU A 136 7.22 -9.56 11.19
N ASN A 137 7.86 -8.53 10.61
CA ASN A 137 8.38 -7.39 11.36
C ASN A 137 7.27 -6.43 11.78
N GLU A 138 7.01 -6.33 13.08
CA GLU A 138 6.00 -5.45 13.66
C GLU A 138 6.24 -3.94 13.39
N ALA A 139 7.44 -3.54 12.99
CA ALA A 139 7.68 -2.16 12.58
C ALA A 139 6.89 -1.79 11.33
N ASN A 140 6.47 -2.79 10.52
CA ASN A 140 5.64 -2.58 9.35
C ASN A 140 4.23 -2.04 9.72
N PRO A 141 3.37 -2.75 10.44
CA PRO A 141 2.07 -2.20 10.84
C PRO A 141 2.22 -0.94 11.72
N ARG A 142 3.21 -0.89 12.61
CA ARG A 142 3.47 0.29 13.44
C ARG A 142 3.81 1.54 12.63
N ALA A 143 4.45 1.40 11.45
CA ALA A 143 4.71 2.55 10.57
C ALA A 143 3.40 3.19 10.11
N HIS A 144 2.45 2.38 9.64
CA HIS A 144 1.16 2.85 9.16
C HIS A 144 0.27 3.38 10.29
N TYR A 145 0.30 2.75 11.47
CA TYR A 145 -0.38 3.26 12.66
C TYR A 145 0.08 4.67 13.02
N ARG A 146 1.41 4.89 13.07
CA ARG A 146 2.02 6.15 13.55
C ARG A 146 2.11 7.25 12.49
N THR A 147 1.90 6.93 11.23
CA THR A 147 2.05 7.92 10.14
C THR A 147 0.82 7.97 9.27
N THR A 148 0.51 6.92 8.50
CA THR A 148 -0.60 6.93 7.53
C THR A 148 -1.94 7.13 8.22
N GLY A 149 -2.19 6.44 9.33
CA GLY A 149 -3.42 6.58 10.12
C GLY A 149 -3.56 7.98 10.71
N GLU A 150 -2.48 8.54 11.29
CA GLU A 150 -2.48 9.91 11.80
C GLU A 150 -2.73 10.95 10.69
N GLU A 151 -2.06 10.80 9.54
CA GLU A 151 -2.27 11.68 8.40
C GLU A 151 -3.71 11.62 7.87
N ILE A 152 -4.34 10.44 7.86
CA ILE A 152 -5.74 10.30 7.45
C ILE A 152 -6.63 11.06 8.44
N LEU A 153 -6.45 10.90 9.75
CA LEU A 153 -7.22 11.64 10.77
C LEU A 153 -7.09 13.15 10.60
N GLU A 154 -5.88 13.65 10.38
CA GLU A 154 -5.65 15.07 10.13
C GLU A 154 -6.36 15.55 8.84
N GLN A 155 -6.38 14.71 7.80
CA GLN A 155 -6.89 15.08 6.47
C GLN A 155 -8.41 14.91 6.32
N VAL A 156 -9.05 14.05 7.08
CA VAL A 156 -10.52 13.96 7.10
C VAL A 156 -11.15 15.08 7.94
N GLY A 157 -10.37 15.73 8.82
CA GLY A 157 -10.86 16.82 9.68
C GLY A 157 -11.95 16.34 10.65
N ASP A 158 -13.09 17.03 10.67
CA ASP A 158 -14.21 16.70 11.54
C ASP A 158 -15.14 15.59 11.01
N ARG A 159 -14.82 15.00 9.84
CA ARG A 159 -15.64 13.92 9.24
C ARG A 159 -15.40 12.60 9.95
N THR A 160 -16.46 11.81 10.08
CA THR A 160 -16.38 10.41 10.50
C THR A 160 -15.95 9.54 9.30
N VAL A 161 -15.07 8.58 9.55
CA VAL A 161 -14.76 7.52 8.58
C VAL A 161 -15.66 6.33 8.88
N ASP A 162 -16.49 5.93 7.91
CA ASP A 162 -17.44 4.82 8.06
C ASP A 162 -16.83 3.49 7.64
N ALA A 163 -15.88 3.49 6.70
CA ALA A 163 -15.14 2.29 6.33
C ALA A 163 -13.72 2.59 5.87
N LEU A 164 -12.80 1.67 6.21
CA LEU A 164 -11.46 1.56 5.63
C LEU A 164 -11.43 0.35 4.67
N VAL A 165 -11.05 0.58 3.42
CA VAL A 165 -10.92 -0.48 2.42
C VAL A 165 -9.48 -0.55 1.92
N ALA A 166 -8.79 -1.66 2.14
CA ALA A 166 -7.38 -1.77 1.76
C ALA A 166 -6.98 -3.18 1.29
N GLY A 167 -6.10 -3.23 0.28
CA GLY A 167 -5.55 -4.48 -0.25
C GLY A 167 -4.59 -5.16 0.73
N VAL A 168 -4.58 -6.48 0.74
CA VAL A 168 -3.74 -7.28 1.63
C VAL A 168 -2.57 -7.89 0.85
N GLY A 169 -1.37 -7.40 1.17
CA GLY A 169 -0.10 -8.05 0.85
C GLY A 169 0.54 -8.54 2.16
N THR A 170 1.40 -7.72 2.78
CA THR A 170 1.94 -8.02 4.13
C THR A 170 0.94 -7.83 5.27
N GLY A 171 -0.23 -7.28 5.02
CA GLY A 171 -1.21 -6.96 6.05
C GLY A 171 -0.90 -5.68 6.87
N GLY A 172 0.36 -5.25 6.91
CA GLY A 172 0.78 -4.16 7.80
C GLY A 172 0.05 -2.83 7.59
N THR A 173 -0.35 -2.52 6.36
CA THR A 173 -1.05 -1.25 6.08
C THR A 173 -2.47 -1.26 6.64
N ILE A 174 -3.27 -2.27 6.31
CA ILE A 174 -4.65 -2.36 6.79
C ILE A 174 -4.71 -2.49 8.32
N THR A 175 -3.81 -3.29 8.89
CA THR A 175 -3.69 -3.45 10.35
C THR A 175 -3.32 -2.14 11.02
N GLY A 176 -2.26 -1.48 10.55
CA GLY A 176 -1.79 -0.25 11.17
C GLY A 176 -2.80 0.91 11.06
N ILE A 177 -3.34 1.15 9.86
CA ILE A 177 -4.36 2.19 9.65
C ILE A 177 -5.64 1.83 10.40
N GLY A 178 -6.11 0.59 10.27
CA GLY A 178 -7.36 0.13 10.85
C GLY A 178 -7.38 0.28 12.36
N HIS A 179 -6.34 -0.14 13.07
CA HIS A 179 -6.23 0.08 14.53
C HIS A 179 -6.28 1.56 14.88
N ARG A 180 -5.51 2.40 14.18
CA ARG A 180 -5.46 3.82 14.50
C ARG A 180 -6.79 4.54 14.26
N LEU A 181 -7.45 4.25 13.14
CA LEU A 181 -8.74 4.87 12.83
C LEU A 181 -9.87 4.35 13.73
N ARG A 182 -9.83 3.06 14.11
CA ARG A 182 -10.86 2.47 14.97
C ARG A 182 -10.83 3.00 16.41
N GLU A 183 -9.69 3.52 16.86
CA GLU A 183 -9.61 4.25 18.14
C GLU A 183 -10.46 5.53 18.14
N GLU A 184 -10.52 6.23 17.00
CA GLU A 184 -11.32 7.46 16.83
C GLU A 184 -12.74 7.15 16.35
N PHE A 185 -12.89 6.15 15.49
CA PHE A 185 -14.15 5.73 14.88
C PHE A 185 -14.47 4.26 15.22
N PRO A 186 -14.94 3.94 16.45
CA PRO A 186 -15.16 2.54 16.89
C PRO A 186 -16.17 1.75 16.05
N GLY A 187 -17.07 2.45 15.33
CA GLY A 187 -18.07 1.85 14.45
C GLY A 187 -17.63 1.72 12.98
N MET A 188 -16.38 2.06 12.65
CA MET A 188 -15.87 1.97 11.30
C MET A 188 -15.67 0.51 10.87
N ASP A 189 -16.14 0.16 9.67
CA ASP A 189 -15.86 -1.14 9.05
C ASP A 189 -14.43 -1.18 8.48
N VAL A 190 -13.74 -2.30 8.68
CA VAL A 190 -12.42 -2.57 8.08
C VAL A 190 -12.56 -3.70 7.06
N VAL A 191 -12.44 -3.36 5.79
CA VAL A 191 -12.68 -4.28 4.67
C VAL A 191 -11.37 -4.57 3.95
N ALA A 192 -10.97 -5.85 3.99
CA ALA A 192 -9.80 -6.33 3.26
C ALA A 192 -10.12 -6.52 1.77
N VAL A 193 -9.13 -6.34 0.90
CA VAL A 193 -9.25 -6.66 -0.52
C VAL A 193 -8.17 -7.66 -0.90
N GLU A 194 -8.59 -8.74 -1.58
CA GLU A 194 -7.69 -9.77 -2.09
C GLU A 194 -8.00 -10.12 -3.56
N PRO A 195 -7.06 -10.76 -4.30
CA PRO A 195 -7.33 -11.26 -5.65
C PRO A 195 -8.45 -12.30 -5.67
N ALA A 196 -9.38 -12.19 -6.61
CA ALA A 196 -10.42 -13.22 -6.78
C ALA A 196 -9.83 -14.57 -7.21
N GLU A 197 -8.67 -14.56 -7.85
CA GLU A 197 -7.92 -15.74 -8.32
C GLU A 197 -7.11 -16.40 -7.18
N ASN A 198 -6.89 -15.69 -6.04
CA ASN A 198 -6.12 -16.16 -4.89
C ASN A 198 -6.78 -15.73 -3.56
N PRO A 199 -7.99 -16.27 -3.26
CA PRO A 199 -8.87 -15.77 -2.19
C PRO A 199 -8.59 -16.41 -0.82
N VAL A 200 -7.37 -16.29 -0.32
CA VAL A 200 -6.91 -16.94 0.95
C VAL A 200 -7.70 -16.49 2.17
N LEU A 201 -8.03 -15.19 2.25
CA LEU A 201 -8.75 -14.65 3.41
C LEU A 201 -10.22 -15.08 3.40
N SER A 202 -10.84 -15.16 2.21
CA SER A 202 -12.27 -15.53 2.07
C SER A 202 -12.49 -17.03 2.16
N THR A 203 -11.56 -17.86 1.65
CA THR A 203 -11.79 -19.31 1.47
C THR A 203 -10.85 -20.18 2.31
N GLY A 204 -9.74 -19.64 2.78
CA GLY A 204 -8.66 -20.39 3.42
C GLY A 204 -7.75 -21.15 2.44
N GLU A 205 -8.01 -21.06 1.13
CA GLU A 205 -7.26 -21.77 0.10
C GLU A 205 -6.52 -20.77 -0.80
N ALA A 206 -5.22 -21.03 -1.03
CA ALA A 206 -4.41 -20.25 -1.96
C ALA A 206 -4.72 -20.63 -3.40
N GLY A 207 -4.69 -19.63 -4.28
CA GLY A 207 -4.77 -19.80 -5.73
C GLY A 207 -3.53 -19.22 -6.42
N GLU A 208 -3.56 -19.18 -7.74
CA GLU A 208 -2.52 -18.54 -8.56
C GLU A 208 -3.07 -17.23 -9.14
N ASP A 209 -2.34 -16.13 -8.98
CA ASP A 209 -2.67 -14.84 -9.53
C ASP A 209 -1.44 -14.11 -10.07
N ASP A 210 -1.68 -13.12 -10.94
CA ASP A 210 -0.65 -12.27 -11.53
C ASP A 210 -0.64 -10.85 -10.93
N TYR A 211 -1.32 -10.63 -9.81
CA TYR A 211 -1.25 -9.35 -9.11
C TYR A 211 0.17 -9.05 -8.63
N GLN A 212 0.57 -7.80 -8.73
CA GLN A 212 1.84 -7.33 -8.18
C GLN A 212 1.61 -6.55 -6.90
N GLY A 213 2.02 -7.15 -5.76
CA GLY A 213 2.02 -6.48 -4.45
C GLY A 213 0.82 -6.74 -3.55
N MET A 214 -0.12 -7.58 -3.96
CA MET A 214 -1.27 -8.05 -3.21
C MET A 214 -1.39 -9.58 -3.39
N GLY A 215 -2.08 -10.28 -2.49
CA GLY A 215 -2.31 -11.72 -2.61
C GLY A 215 -1.03 -12.57 -2.42
N PRO A 216 -0.40 -12.59 -1.23
CA PRO A 216 0.83 -13.36 -1.02
C PRO A 216 0.64 -14.87 -1.00
N GLY A 217 -0.60 -15.38 -1.04
CA GLY A 217 -0.93 -16.80 -0.98
C GLY A 217 -0.93 -17.39 0.45
N PHE A 218 -0.79 -16.57 1.46
CA PHE A 218 -0.85 -16.95 2.88
C PHE A 218 -1.27 -15.77 3.75
N VAL A 219 -1.69 -16.05 4.98
CA VAL A 219 -1.96 -15.02 6.00
C VAL A 219 -0.64 -14.65 6.68
N SER A 220 -0.26 -13.38 6.58
CA SER A 220 0.98 -12.85 7.17
C SER A 220 0.83 -12.57 8.66
N ASP A 221 1.90 -12.71 9.44
CA ASP A 221 1.93 -12.39 10.88
C ASP A 221 1.60 -10.90 11.17
N ASN A 222 1.82 -10.03 10.20
CA ASN A 222 1.50 -8.61 10.31
C ASN A 222 0.02 -8.26 10.04
N LEU A 223 -0.79 -9.24 9.64
CA LEU A 223 -2.23 -9.05 9.44
C LEU A 223 -2.99 -9.44 10.72
N ASP A 224 -3.64 -8.48 11.33
CA ASP A 224 -4.64 -8.74 12.37
C ASP A 224 -5.98 -9.12 11.72
N VAL A 225 -6.25 -10.42 11.65
CA VAL A 225 -7.46 -10.95 11.01
C VAL A 225 -8.71 -10.59 11.81
N ASP A 226 -8.60 -10.49 13.13
CA ASP A 226 -9.71 -10.16 14.04
C ASP A 226 -10.17 -8.69 13.88
N LEU A 227 -9.34 -7.87 13.24
CA LEU A 227 -9.68 -6.48 12.90
C LEU A 227 -10.63 -6.38 11.71
N LEU A 228 -10.69 -7.40 10.85
CA LEU A 228 -11.43 -7.38 9.58
C LEU A 228 -12.91 -7.67 9.80
N ASP A 229 -13.78 -6.81 9.27
CA ASP A 229 -15.23 -7.01 9.29
C ASP A 229 -15.73 -7.72 8.02
N ASP A 230 -15.04 -7.51 6.87
CA ASP A 230 -15.42 -8.11 5.58
C ASP A 230 -14.20 -8.27 4.67
N VAL A 231 -14.34 -9.10 3.63
CA VAL A 231 -13.33 -9.31 2.59
C VAL A 231 -13.96 -9.22 1.21
N GLU A 232 -13.49 -8.27 0.41
CA GLU A 232 -13.85 -8.09 -1.00
C GLU A 232 -12.84 -8.78 -1.91
N THR A 233 -13.33 -9.53 -2.87
CA THR A 233 -12.48 -10.13 -3.91
C THR A 233 -12.60 -9.34 -5.22
N VAL A 234 -11.46 -9.11 -5.89
CA VAL A 234 -11.42 -8.38 -7.16
C VAL A 234 -10.57 -9.14 -8.19
N PRO A 235 -11.14 -9.49 -9.36
CA PRO A 235 -10.38 -10.07 -10.45
C PRO A 235 -9.35 -9.08 -11.03
N LEU A 236 -8.17 -9.57 -11.41
CA LEU A 236 -7.08 -8.75 -11.95
C LEU A 236 -7.52 -7.90 -13.15
N GLU A 237 -8.23 -8.51 -14.10
CA GLU A 237 -8.72 -7.80 -15.29
C GLU A 237 -9.64 -6.62 -14.94
N ALA A 238 -10.49 -6.77 -13.91
CA ALA A 238 -11.34 -5.68 -13.44
C ALA A 238 -10.52 -4.55 -12.81
N ALA A 239 -9.51 -4.89 -12.01
CA ALA A 239 -8.61 -3.92 -11.40
C ALA A 239 -7.83 -3.12 -12.47
N GLU A 240 -7.33 -3.78 -13.51
CA GLU A 240 -6.63 -3.11 -14.61
C GLU A 240 -7.52 -2.19 -15.43
N ARG A 241 -8.79 -2.58 -15.67
CA ARG A 241 -9.78 -1.66 -16.27
C ARG A 241 -10.00 -0.42 -15.41
N GLU A 242 -10.08 -0.59 -14.10
CA GLU A 242 -10.23 0.53 -13.16
C GLU A 242 -8.98 1.42 -13.13
N CYS A 243 -7.76 0.86 -13.21
CA CYS A 243 -6.54 1.65 -13.36
C CYS A 243 -6.59 2.55 -14.61
N ARG A 244 -7.06 2.00 -15.74
CA ARG A 244 -7.23 2.80 -16.96
C ARG A 244 -8.30 3.88 -16.82
N ARG A 245 -9.40 3.58 -16.14
CA ARG A 245 -10.47 4.56 -15.87
C ARG A 245 -9.94 5.71 -14.99
N LEU A 246 -9.29 5.39 -13.86
CA LEU A 246 -8.71 6.39 -12.95
C LEU A 246 -7.72 7.31 -13.68
N ALA A 247 -6.86 6.73 -14.54
CA ALA A 247 -5.92 7.51 -15.32
C ALA A 247 -6.59 8.45 -16.34
N ARG A 248 -7.61 7.96 -17.06
CA ARG A 248 -8.25 8.67 -18.17
C ARG A 248 -9.32 9.67 -17.71
N GLU A 249 -10.04 9.38 -16.64
CA GLU A 249 -11.18 10.15 -16.18
C GLU A 249 -10.83 11.05 -14.98
N GLU A 250 -9.89 10.62 -14.13
CA GLU A 250 -9.54 11.34 -12.91
C GLU A 250 -8.08 11.84 -12.88
N GLY A 251 -7.27 11.47 -13.88
CA GLY A 251 -5.85 11.87 -13.95
C GLY A 251 -4.97 11.19 -12.90
N ILE A 252 -5.44 10.07 -12.30
CA ILE A 252 -4.74 9.35 -11.24
C ILE A 252 -4.15 8.06 -11.81
N LEU A 253 -2.84 8.05 -12.03
CA LEU A 253 -2.12 6.91 -12.58
C LEU A 253 -1.67 5.98 -11.45
N VAL A 254 -2.25 4.76 -11.37
CA VAL A 254 -2.05 3.81 -10.27
C VAL A 254 -1.75 2.40 -10.75
N GLY A 255 -1.22 1.56 -9.83
CA GLY A 255 -0.99 0.15 -10.07
C GLY A 255 -2.21 -0.74 -9.77
N GLN A 256 -2.10 -2.04 -10.11
CA GLN A 256 -3.17 -3.05 -10.06
C GLN A 256 -3.88 -3.12 -8.71
N SER A 257 -3.14 -3.15 -7.60
CA SER A 257 -3.73 -3.21 -6.25
C SER A 257 -4.57 -1.98 -5.91
N SER A 258 -4.21 -0.80 -6.45
CA SER A 258 -4.99 0.43 -6.27
C SER A 258 -6.28 0.41 -7.10
N GLY A 259 -6.25 -0.14 -8.31
CA GLY A 259 -7.46 -0.39 -9.09
C GLY A 259 -8.41 -1.34 -8.38
N ALA A 260 -7.89 -2.41 -7.77
CA ALA A 260 -8.68 -3.35 -6.99
C ALA A 260 -9.34 -2.67 -5.79
N THR A 261 -8.57 -1.90 -5.00
CA THR A 261 -9.10 -1.22 -3.82
C THR A 261 -10.07 -0.09 -4.19
N SER A 262 -9.88 0.59 -5.32
CA SER A 262 -10.85 1.55 -5.86
C SER A 262 -12.22 0.90 -6.12
N LEU A 263 -12.24 -0.24 -6.82
CA LEU A 263 -13.49 -0.98 -7.08
C LEU A 263 -14.16 -1.46 -5.79
N ALA A 264 -13.39 -2.04 -4.87
CA ALA A 264 -13.92 -2.52 -3.60
C ALA A 264 -14.45 -1.35 -2.76
N ALA A 265 -13.72 -0.24 -2.66
CA ALA A 265 -14.15 0.96 -1.93
C ALA A 265 -15.46 1.53 -2.49
N ARG A 266 -15.63 1.55 -3.81
CA ARG A 266 -16.90 1.98 -4.44
C ARG A 266 -18.04 1.03 -4.12
N ARG A 267 -17.83 -0.30 -4.09
CA ARG A 267 -18.85 -1.27 -3.68
C ARG A 267 -19.24 -1.09 -2.21
N VAL A 268 -18.27 -0.84 -1.33
CA VAL A 268 -18.54 -0.54 0.09
C VAL A 268 -19.32 0.77 0.20
N ALA A 269 -18.89 1.80 -0.52
CA ALA A 269 -19.57 3.09 -0.54
C ALA A 269 -21.02 2.98 -1.08
N ASP A 270 -21.27 2.16 -2.11
CA ASP A 270 -22.63 1.88 -2.60
C ASP A 270 -23.52 1.24 -1.53
N ARG A 271 -22.96 0.36 -0.67
CA ARG A 271 -23.71 -0.28 0.44
C ARG A 271 -24.04 0.71 1.56
N LEU A 272 -23.15 1.69 1.80
CA LEU A 272 -23.32 2.72 2.84
C LEU A 272 -24.07 3.95 2.35
N ALA A 273 -24.25 4.08 1.04
CA ALA A 273 -24.79 5.28 0.43
C ALA A 273 -26.19 5.64 0.96
N GLU A 274 -26.39 6.92 1.26
CA GLU A 274 -27.66 7.53 1.59
C GLU A 274 -28.10 8.46 0.45
N PRO A 275 -28.82 7.93 -0.58
CA PRO A 275 -29.13 8.68 -1.80
C PRO A 275 -29.96 9.95 -1.58
N GLU A 276 -30.65 10.04 -0.43
CA GLU A 276 -31.41 11.22 -0.03
C GLU A 276 -30.52 12.38 0.41
N ARG A 277 -29.27 12.08 0.80
CA ARG A 277 -28.25 13.10 1.06
C ARG A 277 -27.69 13.58 -0.27
N ASN A 278 -27.56 14.86 -0.43
CA ASN A 278 -26.98 15.45 -1.63
C ASN A 278 -25.45 15.32 -1.64
N CYS A 279 -24.98 14.09 -1.71
CA CYS A 279 -23.55 13.77 -1.83
C CYS A 279 -23.19 13.65 -3.31
N PRO A 280 -22.47 14.60 -3.89
CA PRO A 280 -22.15 14.53 -5.31
C PRO A 280 -21.19 13.37 -5.60
N PRO A 281 -21.33 12.75 -6.78
CA PRO A 281 -20.52 11.60 -7.19
C PRO A 281 -19.04 11.96 -7.46
N THR A 282 -18.74 13.24 -7.62
CA THR A 282 -17.39 13.79 -7.77
C THR A 282 -17.33 15.16 -7.10
N PRO A 283 -16.18 15.57 -6.55
CA PRO A 283 -16.02 16.92 -6.02
C PRO A 283 -16.30 17.95 -7.12
N ASP A 284 -17.15 18.91 -6.80
CA ASP A 284 -17.29 20.09 -7.64
C ASP A 284 -16.01 20.93 -7.47
N VAL A 285 -15.16 20.92 -8.51
CA VAL A 285 -13.88 21.62 -8.49
C VAL A 285 -14.08 23.14 -8.31
N ASP A 286 -15.21 23.67 -8.80
CA ASP A 286 -15.55 25.09 -8.64
C ASP A 286 -16.02 25.40 -7.21
N ALA A 287 -16.67 24.47 -6.54
CA ALA A 287 -17.05 24.61 -5.13
C ALA A 287 -15.85 24.55 -4.17
N ALA A 288 -14.81 23.79 -4.50
CA ALA A 288 -13.58 23.73 -3.71
C ALA A 288 -12.76 25.04 -3.80
N LEU A 289 -13.00 25.87 -4.80
CA LEU A 289 -12.37 27.19 -4.97
C LEU A 289 -13.17 28.35 -4.37
N THR A 290 -14.41 28.10 -3.98
CA THR A 290 -15.26 29.09 -3.33
C THR A 290 -15.38 28.79 -1.86
N ASP A 291 -14.88 29.68 -1.01
CA ASP A 291 -14.97 29.63 0.45
C ASP A 291 -16.32 29.18 0.99
N GLY A 292 -16.33 28.11 1.77
CA GLY A 292 -17.45 27.78 2.66
C GLY A 292 -17.91 26.36 2.46
N GLY A 293 -17.87 25.61 3.57
CA GLY A 293 -18.29 24.27 3.78
C GLY A 293 -19.27 23.72 2.75
N THR A 294 -18.77 22.86 1.91
CA THR A 294 -19.62 22.06 1.04
C THR A 294 -20.42 21.13 1.95
N GLY A 295 -21.71 20.98 1.74
CA GLY A 295 -22.58 20.09 2.53
C GLY A 295 -22.24 18.60 2.38
N TYR A 296 -20.93 18.26 2.21
CA TYR A 296 -20.35 16.92 2.11
C TYR A 296 -20.05 16.29 3.47
N ASP A 297 -20.08 17.09 4.55
CA ASP A 297 -19.59 16.67 5.88
C ASP A 297 -20.43 15.53 6.50
N ASP A 298 -21.68 15.38 6.06
CA ASP A 298 -22.59 14.35 6.54
C ASP A 298 -22.67 13.09 5.66
N CYS A 299 -21.92 13.03 4.56
CA CYS A 299 -21.96 11.86 3.69
C CYS A 299 -21.12 10.72 4.24
N PRO A 300 -21.57 9.45 4.20
CA PRO A 300 -20.71 8.32 4.53
C PRO A 300 -19.39 8.40 3.80
N LEU A 301 -18.30 8.22 4.54
CA LEU A 301 -16.94 8.34 4.04
C LEU A 301 -16.23 6.99 4.06
N VAL A 302 -15.84 6.52 2.88
CA VAL A 302 -14.99 5.35 2.70
C VAL A 302 -13.58 5.79 2.36
N VAL A 303 -12.62 5.40 3.19
CA VAL A 303 -11.20 5.67 2.95
C VAL A 303 -10.54 4.45 2.32
N THR A 304 -9.77 4.66 1.27
CA THR A 304 -8.96 3.61 0.64
C THR A 304 -7.51 4.05 0.44
N VAL A 305 -6.64 3.11 0.05
CA VAL A 305 -5.22 3.37 -0.18
C VAL A 305 -4.86 3.07 -1.63
N PHE A 306 -4.21 4.03 -2.30
CA PHE A 306 -3.58 3.87 -3.60
C PHE A 306 -2.07 3.77 -3.39
N TRP A 307 -1.55 2.57 -3.62
CA TRP A 307 -0.27 2.11 -3.11
C TRP A 307 0.95 2.70 -3.81
N ASP A 308 0.88 2.82 -5.14
CA ASP A 308 1.99 3.25 -5.99
C ASP A 308 1.50 3.85 -7.31
N SER A 309 2.43 4.28 -8.16
CA SER A 309 2.14 4.81 -9.50
C SER A 309 2.12 3.71 -10.56
N GLY A 310 1.24 3.86 -11.55
CA GLY A 310 1.13 2.97 -12.71
C GLY A 310 2.39 2.91 -13.58
N GLU A 311 3.32 3.85 -13.46
CA GLU A 311 4.61 3.82 -14.16
C GLU A 311 5.40 2.53 -13.87
N ARG A 312 5.14 1.86 -12.75
CA ARG A 312 5.78 0.59 -12.36
C ARG A 312 5.20 -0.64 -13.01
N TYR A 313 4.21 -0.45 -13.91
CA TYR A 313 3.44 -1.49 -14.56
C TYR A 313 3.42 -1.34 -16.09
N LEU A 314 4.24 -0.45 -16.66
CA LEU A 314 4.26 -0.21 -18.10
C LEU A 314 4.63 -1.46 -18.89
N SER A 315 5.53 -2.30 -18.36
CA SER A 315 5.91 -3.56 -18.99
C SER A 315 4.87 -4.68 -18.90
N THR A 316 3.79 -4.50 -18.12
CA THR A 316 2.71 -5.50 -18.03
C THR A 316 1.73 -5.41 -19.19
N GLY A 317 1.75 -4.31 -19.96
CA GLY A 317 0.78 -4.06 -21.01
C GLY A 317 -0.58 -3.57 -20.50
N MET A 318 -0.80 -3.39 -19.19
CA MET A 318 -2.12 -3.05 -18.64
C MET A 318 -2.67 -1.70 -19.13
N PHE A 319 -1.82 -0.80 -19.66
CA PHE A 319 -2.21 0.48 -20.24
C PHE A 319 -2.23 0.45 -21.79
N GLU A 320 -1.93 -0.68 -22.41
CA GLU A 320 -2.08 -0.88 -23.84
C GLU A 320 -3.55 -1.19 -24.16
N ASP A 321 -4.06 -0.64 -25.27
CA ASP A 321 -5.47 -0.83 -25.71
C ASP A 321 -5.69 -2.17 -26.39
#